data_8cd82a914db9b628ca80ad24531d20c3
#
_entry.id   8cd82a914db9b628ca80ad24531d20c3
#
_cell.length_a   1.000
_cell.length_b   1.000
_cell.length_c   1.000
_cell.angle_alpha   90.00
_cell.angle_beta   90.00
_cell.angle_gamma   90.00
#
_symmetry.space_group_name_H-M   'P 1'
#
loop_
_entity.id
_entity.type
_entity.pdbx_description
1 polymer ?
#
loop_
_entity_poly.entity_id
_entity_poly.type
_entity_poly.pdbx_seq_one_letter_code
_entity_poly.pdbx_strand_id
1 'polypeptide(L)'
;MSAFSSFISHKPTEENIQAIADTELLVLNKSDLLFLYENSSAWQNVGRFLTELQYVDLEKRIVSFQKDTAKQRYEKLLSNHSKYIKFIPLKYLASYLGITPRHLSRLRKEI
;
A
#
# COMPACT_ATOMS: atom_id res chain seq x y z
N MET A 1 4.00 -3.57 -7.73
CA MET A 1 3.79 -2.26 -7.06
C MET A 1 3.64 -1.19 -8.12
N SER A 2 2.65 -0.34 -8.00
CA SER A 2 2.43 0.81 -8.88
C SER A 2 1.56 1.84 -8.15
N ALA A 3 1.60 3.08 -8.62
CA ALA A 3 0.55 4.05 -8.34
C ALA A 3 -0.67 3.66 -9.18
N PHE A 4 -1.54 2.83 -8.63
CA PHE A 4 -2.56 2.09 -9.38
C PHE A 4 -3.52 2.99 -10.16
N SER A 5 -3.94 4.10 -9.58
CA SER A 5 -4.77 5.10 -10.27
C SER A 5 -4.09 5.69 -11.50
N SER A 6 -2.80 6.02 -11.39
CA SER A 6 -1.98 6.50 -12.50
C SER A 6 -1.80 5.43 -13.57
N PHE A 7 -1.54 4.19 -13.15
CA PHE A 7 -1.40 3.06 -14.07
C PHE A 7 -2.68 2.82 -14.90
N ILE A 8 -3.85 2.93 -14.28
CA ILE A 8 -5.14 2.79 -14.97
C ILE A 8 -5.45 4.00 -15.86
N SER A 9 -5.34 5.21 -15.31
CA SER A 9 -5.83 6.44 -15.96
C SER A 9 -4.86 7.06 -16.96
N HIS A 10 -3.59 6.64 -16.99
CA HIS A 10 -2.48 7.28 -17.70
C HIS A 10 -2.21 8.74 -17.32
N LYS A 11 -2.69 9.18 -16.16
CA LYS A 11 -2.39 10.50 -15.64
C LYS A 11 -1.16 10.45 -14.73
N PRO A 12 -0.37 11.53 -14.63
CA PRO A 12 0.71 11.61 -13.66
C PRO A 12 0.22 11.28 -12.24
N THR A 13 1.04 10.57 -11.47
CA THR A 13 0.73 10.25 -10.09
C THR A 13 1.16 11.40 -9.17
N GLU A 14 0.44 11.56 -8.06
CA GLU A 14 0.84 12.40 -6.92
C GLU A 14 1.67 11.61 -5.89
N GLU A 15 1.82 10.30 -6.08
CA GLU A 15 2.55 9.42 -5.19
C GLU A 15 4.02 9.30 -5.61
N ASN A 16 4.91 9.25 -4.61
CA ASN A 16 6.31 8.88 -4.80
C ASN A 16 6.52 7.42 -4.39
N ILE A 17 7.23 6.66 -5.20
CA ILE A 17 7.62 5.28 -4.91
C ILE A 17 9.13 5.26 -4.69
N GLN A 18 9.56 4.79 -3.53
CA GLN A 18 10.96 4.74 -3.15
C GLN A 18 11.32 3.34 -2.65
N ALA A 19 12.40 2.76 -3.18
CA ALA A 19 13.03 1.58 -2.58
C ALA A 19 13.77 2.00 -1.31
N ILE A 20 13.51 1.32 -0.21
CA ILE A 20 14.18 1.55 1.09
C ILE A 20 15.28 0.51 1.36
N ALA A 21 15.43 -0.46 0.47
CA ALA A 21 16.48 -1.48 0.44
C ALA A 21 16.69 -1.92 -1.00
N ASP A 22 17.78 -2.64 -1.26
CA ASP A 22 18.02 -3.25 -2.56
C ASP A 22 16.85 -4.16 -2.92
N THR A 23 16.31 -3.95 -4.11
CA THR A 23 15.05 -4.57 -4.54
C THR A 23 15.14 -5.06 -5.98
N GLU A 24 14.79 -6.30 -6.21
CA GLU A 24 14.61 -6.87 -7.53
C GLU A 24 13.14 -6.82 -7.91
N LEU A 25 12.83 -6.34 -9.11
CA LEU A 25 11.46 -6.16 -9.59
C LEU A 25 11.24 -6.85 -10.94
N LEU A 26 10.10 -7.51 -11.07
CA LEU A 26 9.53 -7.86 -12.36
C LEU A 26 8.63 -6.72 -12.82
N VAL A 27 8.85 -6.23 -14.04
CA VAL A 27 8.11 -5.10 -14.59
C VAL A 27 7.18 -5.57 -15.70
N LEU A 28 5.92 -5.18 -15.59
CA LEU A 28 4.90 -5.39 -16.61
C LEU A 28 4.37 -4.01 -17.05
N ASN A 29 4.51 -3.71 -18.32
CA ASN A 29 3.98 -2.48 -18.90
C ASN A 29 2.47 -2.59 -19.11
N LYS A 30 1.77 -1.46 -19.12
CA LYS A 30 0.33 -1.45 -19.33
C LYS A 30 -0.08 -1.98 -20.70
N SER A 31 0.67 -1.67 -21.75
CA SER A 31 0.42 -2.20 -23.10
C SER A 31 0.45 -3.74 -23.13
N ASP A 32 1.42 -4.33 -22.44
CA ASP A 32 1.55 -5.78 -22.35
C ASP A 32 0.41 -6.40 -21.54
N LEU A 33 0.00 -5.73 -20.45
CA LEU A 33 -1.15 -6.16 -19.66
C LEU A 33 -2.45 -6.13 -20.46
N LEU A 34 -2.68 -5.05 -21.23
CA LEU A 34 -3.86 -4.94 -22.09
C LEU A 34 -3.89 -6.03 -23.16
N PHE A 35 -2.74 -6.31 -23.79
CA PHE A 35 -2.61 -7.42 -24.72
C PHE A 35 -2.96 -8.78 -24.08
N LEU A 36 -2.50 -9.02 -22.85
CA LEU A 36 -2.85 -10.22 -22.09
C LEU A 36 -4.35 -10.31 -21.81
N TYR A 37 -4.99 -9.19 -21.44
CA TYR A 37 -6.44 -9.15 -21.19
C TYR A 37 -7.25 -9.42 -22.47
N GLU A 38 -6.82 -8.92 -23.62
CA GLU A 38 -7.49 -9.13 -24.89
C GLU A 38 -7.37 -10.59 -25.38
N ASN A 39 -6.29 -11.27 -25.03
CA ASN A 39 -5.97 -12.59 -25.55
C ASN A 39 -6.15 -13.75 -24.55
N SER A 40 -6.52 -13.47 -23.30
CA SER A 40 -6.64 -14.50 -22.28
C SER A 40 -7.69 -14.18 -21.22
N SER A 41 -8.72 -15.02 -21.15
CA SER A 41 -9.75 -14.93 -20.09
C SER A 41 -9.16 -15.19 -18.69
N ALA A 42 -8.12 -16.00 -18.58
CA ALA A 42 -7.42 -16.22 -17.32
C ALA A 42 -6.79 -14.93 -16.81
N TRP A 43 -6.16 -14.13 -17.67
CA TRP A 43 -5.61 -12.83 -17.29
C TRP A 43 -6.68 -11.82 -16.92
N GLN A 44 -7.83 -11.82 -17.59
CA GLN A 44 -8.98 -10.99 -17.18
C GLN A 44 -9.47 -11.34 -15.78
N ASN A 45 -9.56 -12.61 -15.45
CA ASN A 45 -9.94 -13.09 -14.11
C ASN A 45 -8.91 -12.68 -13.05
N VAL A 46 -7.61 -12.80 -13.34
CA VAL A 46 -6.55 -12.33 -12.43
C VAL A 46 -6.65 -10.82 -12.22
N GLY A 47 -6.82 -10.03 -13.28
CA GLY A 47 -6.96 -8.59 -13.21
C GLY A 47 -8.16 -8.16 -12.36
N ARG A 48 -9.30 -8.78 -12.57
CA ARG A 48 -10.51 -8.55 -11.76
C ARG A 48 -10.26 -8.88 -10.30
N PHE A 49 -9.73 -10.05 -10.00
CA PHE A 49 -9.46 -10.49 -8.64
C PHE A 49 -8.50 -9.54 -7.90
N LEU A 50 -7.42 -9.12 -8.56
CA LEU A 50 -6.48 -8.16 -7.95
C LEU A 50 -7.12 -6.80 -7.70
N THR A 51 -8.00 -6.33 -8.61
CA THR A 51 -8.71 -5.07 -8.44
C THR A 51 -9.72 -5.13 -7.29
N GLU A 52 -10.45 -6.24 -7.16
CA GLU A 52 -11.36 -6.48 -6.04
C GLU A 52 -10.61 -6.51 -4.70
N LEU A 53 -9.44 -7.16 -4.63
CA LEU A 53 -8.59 -7.14 -3.44
C LEU A 53 -8.12 -5.72 -3.09
N GLN A 54 -7.68 -4.94 -4.07
CA GLN A 54 -7.27 -3.55 -3.87
C GLN A 54 -8.41 -2.68 -3.34
N TYR A 55 -9.61 -2.88 -3.85
CA TYR A 55 -10.80 -2.18 -3.35
C TYR A 55 -11.07 -2.49 -1.88
N VAL A 56 -11.08 -3.77 -1.52
CA VAL A 56 -11.29 -4.21 -0.13
C VAL A 56 -10.23 -3.66 0.82
N ASP A 57 -8.97 -3.65 0.40
CA ASP A 57 -7.89 -3.11 1.22
C ASP A 57 -7.99 -1.59 1.40
N LEU A 58 -8.38 -0.87 0.34
CA LEU A 58 -8.64 0.56 0.40
C LEU A 58 -9.82 0.89 1.33
N GLU A 59 -10.92 0.14 1.22
CA GLU A 59 -12.08 0.31 2.10
C GLU A 59 -11.72 0.07 3.56
N LYS A 60 -11.00 -1.03 3.87
CA LYS A 60 -10.49 -1.30 5.22
C LYS A 60 -9.64 -0.16 5.76
N ARG A 61 -8.79 0.42 4.92
CA ARG A 61 -7.96 1.56 5.30
C ARG A 61 -8.79 2.79 5.63
N ILE A 62 -9.78 3.14 4.81
CA ILE A 62 -10.70 4.25 5.06
C ILE A 62 -11.46 4.05 6.37
N VAL A 63 -12.06 2.87 6.55
CA VAL A 63 -12.80 2.51 7.78
C VAL A 63 -11.89 2.56 9.01
N SER A 64 -10.65 2.11 8.89
CA SER A 64 -9.67 2.18 9.98
C SER A 64 -9.36 3.62 10.39
N PHE A 65 -9.24 4.55 9.43
CA PHE A 65 -9.07 5.97 9.76
C PHE A 65 -10.28 6.59 10.45
N GLN A 66 -11.49 6.10 10.18
CA GLN A 66 -12.73 6.58 10.78
C GLN A 66 -12.99 6.01 12.17
N LYS A 67 -12.64 4.75 12.41
CA LYS A 67 -13.01 4.01 13.63
C LYS A 67 -11.87 3.83 14.63
N ASP A 68 -10.65 3.61 14.13
CA ASP A 68 -9.53 3.22 14.98
C ASP A 68 -8.77 4.44 15.53
N THR A 69 -8.34 4.33 16.77
CA THR A 69 -7.34 5.27 17.32
C THR A 69 -5.98 5.06 16.65
N ALA A 70 -5.09 6.05 16.75
CA ALA A 70 -3.72 5.94 16.24
C ALA A 70 -2.98 4.72 16.84
N LYS A 71 -3.21 4.43 18.12
CA LYS A 71 -2.64 3.26 18.81
C LYS A 71 -3.12 1.96 18.18
N GLN A 72 -4.43 1.80 17.98
CA GLN A 72 -5.01 0.62 17.36
C GLN A 72 -4.51 0.41 15.93
N ARG A 73 -4.40 1.49 15.12
CA ARG A 73 -3.82 1.39 13.78
C ARG A 73 -2.36 0.92 13.80
N TYR A 74 -1.58 1.43 14.76
CA TYR A 74 -0.19 1.01 14.93
C TYR A 74 -0.08 -0.46 15.38
N GLU A 75 -0.88 -0.90 16.34
CA GLU A 75 -0.94 -2.30 16.80
C GLU A 75 -1.31 -3.27 15.67
N LYS A 76 -2.32 -2.93 14.86
CA LYS A 76 -2.69 -3.69 13.66
C LYS A 76 -1.56 -3.77 12.64
N LEU A 77 -0.84 -2.68 12.45
CA LEU A 77 0.30 -2.64 11.55
C LEU A 77 1.46 -3.54 12.06
N LEU A 78 1.74 -3.49 13.37
CA LEU A 78 2.73 -4.36 14.00
C LEU A 78 2.38 -5.85 13.84
N SER A 79 1.13 -6.23 14.09
CA SER A 79 0.70 -7.63 13.97
C SER A 79 0.81 -8.17 12.54
N ASN A 80 0.52 -7.34 11.54
CA ASN A 80 0.49 -7.77 10.15
C ASN A 80 1.85 -7.67 9.44
N HIS A 81 2.73 -6.75 9.87
CA HIS A 81 3.93 -6.37 9.11
C HIS A 81 5.19 -6.20 9.98
N SER A 82 5.28 -6.88 11.12
CA SER A 82 6.38 -6.72 12.10
C SER A 82 7.79 -6.80 11.50
N LYS A 83 7.98 -7.65 10.48
CA LYS A 83 9.27 -7.85 9.81
C LYS A 83 9.77 -6.60 9.09
N TYR A 84 8.86 -5.80 8.52
CA TYR A 84 9.20 -4.68 7.64
C TYR A 84 9.21 -3.33 8.35
N ILE A 85 8.40 -3.18 9.41
CA ILE A 85 8.22 -1.89 10.11
C ILE A 85 9.53 -1.31 10.63
N LYS A 86 10.44 -2.17 11.10
CA LYS A 86 11.74 -1.73 11.64
C LYS A 86 12.67 -1.12 10.59
N PHE A 87 12.46 -1.40 9.31
CA PHE A 87 13.25 -0.83 8.21
C PHE A 87 12.65 0.47 7.68
N ILE A 88 11.39 0.78 8.02
CA ILE A 88 10.71 1.97 7.53
C ILE A 88 11.09 3.17 8.41
N PRO A 89 11.63 4.26 7.82
CA PRO A 89 11.91 5.48 8.57
C PRO A 89 10.69 6.00 9.33
N LEU A 90 10.91 6.46 10.56
CA LEU A 90 9.83 6.90 11.47
C LEU A 90 8.87 7.91 10.83
N LYS A 91 9.41 8.86 10.04
CA LYS A 91 8.61 9.89 9.36
C LYS A 91 7.59 9.30 8.38
N TYR A 92 7.99 8.27 7.61
CA TYR A 92 7.10 7.63 6.65
C TYR A 92 6.06 6.77 7.35
N LEU A 93 6.44 6.06 8.40
CA LEU A 93 5.53 5.27 9.21
C LEU A 93 4.47 6.15 9.90
N ALA A 94 4.89 7.27 10.46
CA ALA A 94 3.98 8.25 11.08
C ALA A 94 3.00 8.82 10.05
N SER A 95 3.49 9.20 8.86
CA SER A 95 2.65 9.67 7.75
C SER A 95 1.64 8.60 7.31
N TYR A 96 2.08 7.34 7.19
CA TYR A 96 1.20 6.22 6.86
C TYR A 96 0.07 6.02 7.87
N LEU A 97 0.36 6.24 9.16
CA LEU A 97 -0.60 6.12 10.26
C LEU A 97 -1.46 7.39 10.44
N GLY A 98 -1.19 8.47 9.72
CA GLY A 98 -1.89 9.75 9.84
C GLY A 98 -1.60 10.48 11.15
N ILE A 99 -0.38 10.37 11.68
CA ILE A 99 0.06 11.01 12.92
C ILE A 99 1.42 11.68 12.77
N THR A 100 1.81 12.48 13.76
CA THR A 100 3.16 13.07 13.79
C THR A 100 4.23 12.06 14.23
N PRO A 101 5.50 12.22 13.80
CA PRO A 101 6.61 11.39 14.28
C PRO A 101 6.76 11.41 15.81
N ARG A 102 6.50 12.56 16.44
CA ARG A 102 6.52 12.72 17.90
C ARG A 102 5.44 11.86 18.58
N HIS A 103 4.23 11.83 18.01
CA HIS A 103 3.15 10.98 18.51
C HIS A 103 3.50 9.49 18.37
N LEU A 104 4.02 9.08 17.22
CA LEU A 104 4.46 7.69 17.03
C LEU A 104 5.58 7.28 18.00
N SER A 105 6.53 8.18 18.26
CA SER A 105 7.59 7.93 19.24
C SER A 105 7.06 7.71 20.66
N ARG A 106 5.99 8.40 21.05
CA ARG A 106 5.31 8.15 22.34
C ARG A 106 4.59 6.81 22.35
N LEU A 107 3.82 6.50 21.32
CA LEU A 107 3.12 5.22 21.19
C LEU A 107 4.07 4.01 21.28
N ARG A 108 5.27 4.13 20.69
CA ARG A 108 6.29 3.07 20.75
C ARG A 108 6.83 2.80 22.17
N LYS A 109 6.71 3.74 23.08
CA LYS A 109 7.13 3.57 24.48
C LYS A 109 6.04 2.96 25.35
N GLU A 110 4.79 2.99 24.88
CA GLU A 110 3.61 2.51 25.59
C GLU A 110 3.25 1.05 25.23
N ILE A 111 3.89 0.52 24.21
CA ILE A 111 3.72 -0.84 23.70
C ILE A 111 5.02 -1.62 23.91
#